data_bf7678251a1209772c81770c4c9f158d
#
_entry.id   bf7678251a1209772c81770c4c9f158d
#
_cell.length_a   1.000
_cell.length_b   1.000
_cell.length_c   1.000
_cell.angle_alpha   90.00
_cell.angle_beta   90.00
_cell.angle_gamma   90.00
#
_symmetry.space_group_name_H-M   'P 1'
#
loop_
_entity.id
_entity.type
_entity.pdbx_description
1 polymer ?
#
loop_
_entity_poly.entity_id
_entity_poly.type
_entity_poly.pdbx_seq_one_letter_code
_entity_poly.pdbx_strand_id
1 'polypeptide(L)' 'MALNTFIDNVKKDGYIVTIYKNEEKKLFKVKVANEKTGANIVQLIPFERCVGTQDSWEFLVRRTVCDILEDLKAGTYA' A
#
# COMPACT_ATOMS: atom_id res chain seq x y z
N MET A 1 -11.36 10.67 2.48
CA MET A 1 -11.43 9.77 1.30
C MET A 1 -11.42 8.33 1.76
N ALA A 2 -12.35 7.54 1.29
CA ALA A 2 -12.39 6.11 1.61
C ALA A 2 -11.21 5.39 0.95
N LEU A 3 -10.73 4.32 1.59
CA LEU A 3 -9.59 3.56 1.08
C LEU A 3 -9.85 3.02 -0.33
N ASN A 4 -11.04 2.50 -0.60
CA ASN A 4 -11.38 1.98 -1.91
C ASN A 4 -11.30 3.06 -3.00
N THR A 5 -11.77 4.27 -2.70
CA THR A 5 -11.70 5.40 -3.63
C THR A 5 -10.24 5.77 -3.91
N PHE A 6 -9.40 5.77 -2.88
CA PHE A 6 -7.97 6.03 -3.02
C PHE A 6 -7.33 4.98 -3.92
N ILE A 7 -7.60 3.70 -3.71
CA ILE A 7 -7.07 2.61 -4.52
C ILE A 7 -7.51 2.74 -5.99
N ASP A 8 -8.77 3.08 -6.22
CA ASP A 8 -9.31 3.29 -7.57
C ASP A 8 -8.61 4.45 -8.28
N ASN A 9 -8.33 5.54 -7.56
CA ASN A 9 -7.61 6.68 -8.13
C ASN A 9 -6.18 6.30 -8.50
N VAL A 10 -5.51 5.53 -7.69
CA VAL A 10 -4.15 5.04 -7.97
C VAL A 10 -4.17 4.12 -9.20
N LYS A 11 -5.20 3.30 -9.33
CA LYS A 11 -5.36 2.42 -10.49
C LYS A 11 -5.50 3.22 -11.79
N LYS A 12 -6.20 4.34 -11.76
CA LYS A 12 -6.33 5.23 -12.93
C LYS A 12 -4.98 5.77 -13.39
N ASP A 13 -4.04 5.91 -12.47
CA ASP A 13 -2.67 6.35 -12.76
C ASP A 13 -1.76 5.22 -13.26
N GLY A 14 -2.29 4.00 -13.37
CA GLY A 14 -1.53 2.86 -13.90
C GLY A 14 -0.84 2.01 -12.84
N TYR A 15 -1.28 2.09 -11.58
CA TYR A 15 -0.71 1.32 -10.49
C TYR A 15 -1.78 0.44 -9.83
N ILE A 16 -1.42 -0.81 -9.58
CA ILE A 16 -2.32 -1.78 -8.94
C ILE A 16 -1.89 -1.95 -7.49
N VAL A 17 -2.82 -1.68 -6.58
CA VAL A 17 -2.60 -1.83 -5.14
C VAL A 17 -3.30 -3.10 -4.66
N THR A 18 -2.57 -3.96 -3.98
CA THR A 18 -3.12 -5.17 -3.37
C THR A 18 -2.78 -5.16 -1.89
N ILE A 19 -3.80 -5.35 -1.06
CA ILE A 19 -3.65 -5.33 0.39
C ILE A 19 -4.13 -6.67 0.94
N TYR A 20 -3.26 -7.34 1.69
CA TYR A 20 -3.56 -8.58 2.37
C TYR A 20 -3.48 -8.39 3.87
N LYS A 21 -4.46 -8.93 4.58
CA LYS A 21 -4.43 -9.00 6.04
C LYS A 21 -4.03 -10.41 6.43
N ASN A 22 -2.92 -10.55 7.14
CA ASN A 22 -2.47 -11.83 7.65
C ASN A 22 -2.65 -11.86 9.16
N GLU A 23 -3.72 -12.49 9.63
CA GLU A 23 -4.05 -12.56 11.05
C GLU A 23 -3.13 -13.49 11.81
N GLU A 24 -2.61 -14.51 11.16
CA GLU A 24 -1.69 -15.46 11.78
C GLU A 24 -0.36 -14.79 12.15
N LYS A 25 0.19 -14.01 11.22
CA LYS A 25 1.44 -13.28 11.44
C LYS A 25 1.22 -11.88 12.00
N LYS A 26 -0.03 -11.47 12.15
CA LYS A 26 -0.44 -10.16 12.66
C LYS A 26 0.21 -9.01 11.91
N LEU A 27 0.04 -9.02 10.59
CA LEU A 27 0.55 -7.95 9.74
C LEU A 27 -0.34 -7.74 8.52
N PHE A 28 -0.20 -6.57 7.91
CA PHE A 28 -0.75 -6.28 6.58
C PHE A 28 0.38 -6.33 5.57
N LYS A 29 0.09 -6.87 4.39
CA LYS A 29 1.01 -6.87 3.26
C LYS A 29 0.45 -5.92 2.21
N VAL A 30 1.21 -4.90 1.86
CA VAL A 30 0.82 -3.91 0.86
C VAL A 30 1.73 -4.06 -0.34
N LYS A 31 1.14 -4.34 -1.51
CA LYS A 31 1.88 -4.47 -2.76
C LYS A 31 1.36 -3.42 -3.74
N VAL A 32 2.28 -2.69 -4.36
CA VAL A 32 1.95 -1.77 -5.44
C VAL A 32 2.79 -2.14 -6.65
N ALA A 33 2.13 -2.31 -7.79
CA ALA A 33 2.79 -2.68 -9.04
C ALA A 33 2.48 -1.66 -10.13
N ASN A 34 3.49 -1.35 -10.94
CA ASN A 34 3.29 -0.57 -12.16
C ASN A 34 2.76 -1.51 -13.23
N GLU A 35 1.56 -1.24 -13.73
CA GLU A 35 0.88 -2.09 -14.70
C GLU A 35 1.64 -2.21 -16.03
N LYS A 36 2.34 -1.15 -16.44
CA LYS A 36 3.06 -1.12 -17.69
C LYS A 36 4.41 -1.83 -17.65
N THR A 37 5.16 -1.61 -16.56
CA THR A 37 6.55 -2.10 -16.47
C THR A 37 6.66 -3.40 -15.69
N GLY A 38 5.64 -3.74 -14.89
CA GLY A 38 5.69 -4.88 -13.98
C GLY A 38 6.51 -4.64 -12.73
N ALA A 39 7.14 -3.48 -12.59
CA ALA A 39 7.89 -3.14 -11.39
C ALA A 39 6.96 -3.09 -10.19
N ASN A 40 7.36 -3.67 -9.08
CA ASN A 40 6.52 -3.70 -7.88
C ASN A 40 7.35 -3.59 -6.61
N ILE A 41 6.70 -3.10 -5.56
CA ILE A 41 7.28 -3.01 -4.22
C ILE A 41 6.26 -3.57 -3.24
N VAL A 42 6.74 -4.35 -2.29
CA VAL A 42 5.92 -4.92 -1.21
C VAL A 42 6.44 -4.39 0.11
N GLN A 43 5.51 -3.94 0.97
CA GLN A 43 5.85 -3.55 2.33
C GLN A 43 4.93 -4.24 3.32
N LEU A 44 5.47 -4.55 4.49
CA LEU A 44 4.74 -5.20 5.57
C LEU A 44 4.49 -4.19 6.67
N ILE A 45 3.25 -4.15 7.17
CA ILE A 45 2.85 -3.26 8.26
C ILE A 45 2.40 -4.13 9.43
N PRO A 46 3.17 -4.23 10.52
CA PRO A 46 2.76 -4.99 11.70
C PRO A 46 1.48 -4.40 12.33
N PHE A 47 0.62 -5.25 12.86
CA PHE A 47 -0.60 -4.80 13.53
C PHE A 47 -0.30 -3.84 14.68
N GLU A 48 0.81 -4.03 15.37
CA GLU A 48 1.21 -3.18 16.49
C GLU A 48 1.40 -1.72 16.10
N ARG A 49 1.69 -1.44 14.81
CA ARG A 49 1.79 -0.07 14.31
C ARG A 49 0.42 0.55 14.04
N CYS A 50 -0.62 -0.26 14.06
CA CYS A 50 -1.99 0.16 13.78
C CYS A 50 -2.79 0.35 15.08
N VAL A 51 -2.13 0.57 16.21
CA VAL A 51 -2.80 0.83 17.48
C VAL A 51 -3.31 2.26 17.54
N GLY A 52 -4.46 2.42 18.18
CA GLY A 52 -5.09 3.72 18.34
C GLY A 52 -6.53 3.70 17.87
N THR A 53 -6.89 4.57 16.94
CA THR A 53 -8.24 4.66 16.41
C THR A 53 -8.56 3.53 15.44
N GLN A 54 -9.85 3.29 15.20
CA GLN A 54 -10.30 2.25 14.27
C GLN A 54 -9.78 2.46 12.84
N ASP A 55 -9.51 3.71 12.47
CA ASP A 55 -9.08 4.06 11.10
C ASP A 55 -7.56 4.15 10.96
N SER A 56 -6.82 3.84 12.01
CA SER A 56 -5.36 4.00 11.99
C SER A 56 -4.68 3.10 10.95
N TRP A 57 -5.19 1.89 10.75
CA TRP A 57 -4.61 0.98 9.76
C TRP A 57 -4.83 1.48 8.33
N GLU A 58 -5.99 2.05 8.03
CA GLU A 58 -6.26 2.62 6.72
C GLU A 58 -5.34 3.80 6.42
N PHE A 59 -5.12 4.64 7.41
CA PHE A 59 -4.20 5.77 7.29
C PHE A 59 -2.77 5.30 7.00
N LEU A 60 -2.30 4.29 7.73
CA LEU A 60 -0.96 3.72 7.52
C LEU A 60 -0.83 3.06 6.15
N VAL A 61 -1.86 2.33 5.71
CA VAL A 61 -1.86 1.73 4.38
C VAL A 61 -1.77 2.79 3.31
N ARG A 62 -2.58 3.84 3.40
CA ARG A 62 -2.56 4.93 2.41
C ARG A 62 -1.20 5.60 2.36
N ARG A 63 -0.62 5.89 3.52
CA ARG A 63 0.71 6.49 3.60
C ARG A 63 1.77 5.57 2.99
N THR A 64 1.71 4.29 3.30
CA THR A 64 2.63 3.29 2.75
C THR A 64 2.52 3.23 1.23
N VAL A 65 1.31 3.24 0.69
CA VAL A 65 1.09 3.26 -0.76
C VAL A 65 1.70 4.51 -1.39
N CYS A 66 1.51 5.68 -0.77
CA CYS A 66 2.11 6.93 -1.26
C CYS A 66 3.63 6.85 -1.29
N ASP A 67 4.25 6.32 -0.23
CA ASP A 67 5.70 6.16 -0.16
C ASP A 67 6.20 5.20 -1.25
N ILE A 68 5.50 4.10 -1.46
CA ILE A 68 5.84 3.15 -2.52
C ILE A 68 5.73 3.80 -3.89
N LEU A 69 4.67 4.58 -4.13
CA LEU A 69 4.48 5.27 -5.41
C LEU A 69 5.62 6.23 -5.70
N GLU A 70 6.07 6.97 -4.69
CA GLU A 70 7.22 7.86 -4.85
C GLU A 70 8.47 7.07 -5.26
N ASP A 71 8.72 5.94 -4.62
CA ASP A 71 9.86 5.09 -4.93
C ASP A 71 9.77 4.51 -6.33
N LEU A 72 8.58 4.06 -6.74
CA LEU A 72 8.37 3.53 -8.08
C LEU A 72 8.58 4.59 -9.16
N LYS A 73 8.08 5.81 -8.92
CA LYS A 73 8.22 6.92 -9.86
C LYS A 73 9.66 7.40 -9.95
N ALA A 74 10.38 7.34 -8.85
CA ALA A 74 11.79 7.75 -8.81
C ALA A 74 12.74 6.66 -9.34
N GLY A 75 12.26 5.42 -9.49
CA GLY A 75 13.09 4.31 -9.94
C GLY A 75 14.11 3.85 -8.90
N THR A 76 13.82 4.06 -7.61
CA THR A 76 14.74 3.72 -6.52
C THR A 76 14.59 2.28 -6.02
N TYR A 77 13.61 1.56 -6.50
CA TYR A 77 13.47 0.14 -6.18
C TYR A 77 14.54 -0.67 -6.91
N ALA A 78 15.10 -1.58 -6.22
CA ALA A 78 16.15 -2.42 -6.81
C ALA A 78 15.56 -3.73 -7.34
#